data_07baef0ef6ac7f39f2489b30ac02420a
#
_entry.id   07baef0ef6ac7f39f2489b30ac02420a
#
_cell.length_a   1.000
_cell.length_b   1.000
_cell.length_c   1.000
_cell.angle_alpha   90.00
_cell.angle_beta   90.00
_cell.angle_gamma   90.00
#
_symmetry.space_group_name_H-M   'P 1'
#
loop_
_entity.id
_entity.type
_entity.pdbx_description
1 polymer ?
#
loop_
_entity_poly.entity_id
_entity_poly.type
_entity_poly.pdbx_seq_one_letter_code
_entity_poly.pdbx_strand_id
1 'polypeptide(L)'
;MEKESKRKPRILCLHGYRESAEILKKLILRWPESVTGKLDLVFLDAPFPAKGKSRLEGFFDPPYFEWFRFNKAAILCAAIPGMQREGVALKKVPKIKFVILISGAKFGGPSFGVPKLAINAFSSPINCPSLHFLGEKDYQKKDGEVLLECFVDPQVIYHPKGHAIPELDDSSAEIMLGFIEKTFPNFVTGADQYNWKPKAKL
;
A
#
# COMPACT_ATOMS: atom_id res chain seq x y z
N MET A 1 5.40 1.55 36.40
CA MET A 1 5.39 1.99 34.97
C MET A 1 5.77 0.79 34.13
N GLU A 2 4.77 0.11 33.53
CA GLU A 2 5.04 -0.94 32.56
C GLU A 2 5.74 -0.32 31.35
N LYS A 3 6.90 -0.88 30.97
CA LYS A 3 7.54 -0.54 29.70
C LYS A 3 6.57 -0.95 28.57
N GLU A 4 5.89 0.03 27.96
CA GLU A 4 5.16 -0.20 26.71
C GLU A 4 6.11 -0.91 25.72
N SER A 5 5.82 -2.17 25.43
CA SER A 5 6.64 -2.95 24.51
C SER A 5 6.53 -2.29 23.14
N LYS A 6 7.66 -1.85 22.64
CA LYS A 6 7.80 -1.29 21.29
C LYS A 6 7.28 -2.32 20.27
N ARG A 7 6.16 -2.03 19.61
CA ARG A 7 5.51 -2.96 18.67
C ARG A 7 5.76 -2.53 17.22
N LYS A 8 6.00 -3.51 16.35
CA LYS A 8 6.02 -3.26 14.91
C LYS A 8 4.59 -2.94 14.43
N PRO A 9 4.40 -1.94 13.55
CA PRO A 9 3.10 -1.71 12.94
C PRO A 9 2.70 -2.93 12.10
N ARG A 10 1.49 -3.44 12.32
CA ARG A 10 0.93 -4.53 11.52
C ARG A 10 0.35 -3.96 10.25
N ILE A 11 0.81 -4.45 9.11
CA ILE A 11 0.38 -4.04 7.78
C ILE A 11 -0.28 -5.22 7.08
N LEU A 12 -1.56 -5.04 6.75
CA LEU A 12 -2.28 -5.99 5.92
C LEU A 12 -1.92 -5.71 4.45
N CYS A 13 -1.29 -6.69 3.81
CA CYS A 13 -0.81 -6.60 2.44
C CYS A 13 -1.80 -7.29 1.50
N LEU A 14 -2.42 -6.51 0.60
CA LEU A 14 -3.36 -6.99 -0.40
C LEU A 14 -2.69 -6.97 -1.78
N HIS A 15 -2.60 -8.14 -2.41
CA HIS A 15 -1.94 -8.31 -3.71
C HIS A 15 -2.71 -7.65 -4.86
N GLY A 16 -2.05 -7.46 -6.00
CA GLY A 16 -2.61 -6.89 -7.21
C GLY A 16 -3.58 -7.81 -7.97
N TYR A 17 -3.96 -7.37 -9.17
CA TYR A 17 -4.90 -8.09 -10.01
C TYR A 17 -4.29 -9.38 -10.57
N ARG A 18 -4.95 -10.52 -10.30
CA ARG A 18 -4.50 -11.86 -10.70
C ARG A 18 -3.09 -12.18 -10.22
N GLU A 19 -2.87 -11.91 -8.96
CA GLU A 19 -1.67 -12.25 -8.22
C GLU A 19 -2.04 -13.16 -7.04
N SER A 20 -1.11 -13.36 -6.11
CA SER A 20 -1.32 -14.07 -4.85
C SER A 20 -0.57 -13.40 -3.70
N ALA A 21 -0.92 -13.77 -2.47
CA ALA A 21 -0.20 -13.37 -1.27
C ALA A 21 1.29 -13.73 -1.36
N GLU A 22 1.61 -14.92 -1.89
CA GLU A 22 2.99 -15.39 -2.05
C GLU A 22 3.77 -14.57 -3.09
N ILE A 23 3.14 -14.17 -4.19
CA ILE A 23 3.76 -13.30 -5.19
C ILE A 23 4.06 -11.94 -4.58
N LEU A 24 3.06 -11.32 -3.95
CA LEU A 24 3.23 -10.02 -3.28
C LEU A 24 4.33 -10.09 -2.23
N LYS A 25 4.37 -11.15 -1.42
CA LYS A 25 5.41 -11.39 -0.43
C LYS A 25 6.80 -11.44 -1.05
N LYS A 26 6.98 -12.19 -2.13
CA LYS A 26 8.28 -12.27 -2.85
C LYS A 26 8.71 -10.90 -3.40
N LEU A 27 7.78 -10.08 -3.84
CA LEU A 27 8.07 -8.75 -4.36
C LEU A 27 8.43 -7.76 -3.25
N ILE A 28 7.68 -7.73 -2.15
CA ILE A 28 7.93 -6.83 -1.00
C ILE A 28 9.20 -7.22 -0.25
N LEU A 29 9.53 -8.50 -0.15
CA LEU A 29 10.78 -8.95 0.51
C LEU A 29 12.06 -8.62 -0.27
N ARG A 30 11.96 -8.03 -1.47
CA ARG A 30 13.09 -7.39 -2.15
C ARG A 30 13.44 -6.01 -1.58
N TRP A 31 12.55 -5.42 -0.79
CA TRP A 31 12.83 -4.17 -0.10
C TRP A 31 13.92 -4.36 0.95
N PRO A 32 14.70 -3.33 1.26
CA PRO A 32 15.75 -3.42 2.27
C PRO A 32 15.24 -3.95 3.61
N GLU A 33 16.05 -4.76 4.27
CA GLU A 33 15.71 -5.29 5.60
C GLU A 33 15.52 -4.18 6.64
N SER A 34 16.22 -3.04 6.45
CA SER A 34 16.02 -1.82 7.25
C SER A 34 14.56 -1.32 7.23
N VAL A 35 13.78 -1.65 6.20
CA VAL A 35 12.35 -1.37 6.08
C VAL A 35 11.53 -2.57 6.50
N THR A 36 11.69 -3.72 5.84
CA THR A 36 10.84 -4.92 6.05
C THR A 36 10.99 -5.48 7.46
N GLY A 37 12.19 -5.43 8.02
CA GLY A 37 12.48 -5.88 9.38
C GLY A 37 11.78 -5.07 10.49
N LYS A 38 11.26 -3.88 10.17
CA LYS A 38 10.53 -3.01 11.11
C LYS A 38 9.01 -3.15 11.02
N LEU A 39 8.50 -3.96 10.12
CA LEU A 39 7.08 -4.14 9.84
C LEU A 39 6.61 -5.55 10.23
N ASP A 40 5.38 -5.67 10.69
CA ASP A 40 4.67 -6.93 10.84
C ASP A 40 3.74 -7.08 9.62
N LEU A 41 4.26 -7.75 8.57
CA LEU A 41 3.60 -7.88 7.27
C LEU A 41 2.71 -9.12 7.24
N VAL A 42 1.42 -8.92 7.01
CA VAL A 42 0.42 -9.99 6.89
C VAL A 42 -0.11 -10.01 5.46
N PHE A 43 0.19 -11.06 4.72
CA PHE A 43 -0.22 -11.24 3.34
C PHE A 43 -1.47 -12.10 3.24
N LEU A 44 -2.47 -11.67 2.49
CA LEU A 44 -3.72 -12.41 2.28
C LEU A 44 -3.96 -12.66 0.80
N ASP A 45 -4.45 -13.87 0.52
CA ASP A 45 -5.04 -14.16 -0.79
C ASP A 45 -6.45 -13.57 -0.90
N ALA A 46 -6.78 -13.10 -2.08
CA ALA A 46 -8.12 -12.66 -2.40
C ALA A 46 -9.08 -13.86 -2.44
N PRO A 47 -10.39 -13.64 -2.16
CA PRO A 47 -11.34 -14.75 -1.97
C PRO A 47 -11.75 -15.47 -3.25
N PHE A 48 -11.44 -14.94 -4.43
CA PHE A 48 -11.88 -15.54 -5.69
C PHE A 48 -10.69 -16.04 -6.50
N PRO A 49 -10.66 -17.32 -6.88
CA PRO A 49 -9.70 -17.80 -7.86
C PRO A 49 -9.81 -17.02 -9.17
N ALA A 50 -8.67 -16.60 -9.72
CA ALA A 50 -8.64 -15.83 -10.95
C ALA A 50 -9.09 -16.67 -12.15
N LYS A 51 -9.88 -16.06 -13.01
CA LYS A 51 -10.28 -16.66 -14.29
C LYS A 51 -9.46 -16.03 -15.43
N GLY A 52 -8.44 -16.76 -15.91
CA GLY A 52 -7.58 -16.34 -17.01
C GLY A 52 -6.16 -15.98 -16.58
N LYS A 53 -5.37 -15.48 -17.53
CA LYS A 53 -3.93 -15.27 -17.38
C LYS A 53 -3.61 -14.11 -16.45
N SER A 54 -2.55 -14.29 -15.64
CA SER A 54 -1.88 -13.21 -14.94
C SER A 54 -0.92 -12.48 -15.88
N ARG A 55 -0.63 -11.20 -15.60
CA ARG A 55 0.47 -10.48 -16.26
C ARG A 55 1.84 -11.01 -15.84
N LEU A 56 1.88 -11.72 -14.73
CA LEU A 56 3.08 -12.31 -14.14
C LEU A 56 3.25 -13.78 -14.53
N GLU A 57 2.35 -14.32 -15.39
CA GLU A 57 2.48 -15.68 -15.94
C GLU A 57 3.82 -15.81 -16.67
N GLY A 58 4.56 -16.90 -16.39
CA GLY A 58 5.92 -17.10 -16.87
C GLY A 58 7.01 -16.54 -15.95
N PHE A 59 6.69 -15.64 -15.02
CA PHE A 59 7.60 -15.19 -13.94
C PHE A 59 7.24 -15.82 -12.59
N PHE A 60 5.96 -16.09 -12.37
CA PHE A 60 5.44 -16.74 -11.18
C PHE A 60 4.38 -17.76 -11.54
N ASP A 61 4.37 -18.87 -10.81
CA ASP A 61 3.40 -19.93 -11.00
C ASP A 61 2.05 -19.61 -10.33
N PRO A 62 0.91 -20.14 -10.84
CA PRO A 62 -0.38 -20.09 -10.16
C PRO A 62 -0.31 -20.82 -8.80
N PRO A 63 -1.28 -20.62 -7.88
CA PRO A 63 -2.58 -20.00 -8.15
C PRO A 63 -2.58 -18.48 -8.13
N TYR A 64 -3.50 -17.87 -8.89
CA TYR A 64 -3.77 -16.43 -8.86
C TYR A 64 -5.19 -16.18 -8.35
N PHE A 65 -5.39 -15.01 -7.72
CA PHE A 65 -6.65 -14.64 -7.07
C PHE A 65 -7.10 -13.24 -7.46
N GLU A 66 -8.39 -12.94 -7.24
CA GLU A 66 -9.02 -11.66 -7.53
C GLU A 66 -9.84 -11.20 -6.32
N TRP A 67 -9.74 -9.92 -5.93
CA TRP A 67 -10.50 -9.32 -4.84
C TRP A 67 -11.98 -9.12 -5.21
N PHE A 68 -12.25 -8.99 -6.51
CA PHE A 68 -13.58 -8.83 -7.07
C PHE A 68 -13.69 -9.64 -8.35
N ARG A 69 -14.89 -10.07 -8.67
CA ARG A 69 -15.19 -10.70 -9.97
C ARG A 69 -15.16 -9.72 -11.14
N PHE A 70 -14.93 -8.44 -10.89
CA PHE A 70 -14.75 -7.37 -11.87
C PHE A 70 -13.29 -6.91 -11.83
N ASN A 71 -12.75 -6.60 -12.99
CA ASN A 71 -11.34 -6.25 -13.14
C ASN A 71 -10.88 -5.18 -12.14
N LYS A 72 -9.86 -5.50 -11.31
CA LYS A 72 -8.90 -4.59 -10.62
C LYS A 72 -9.03 -4.43 -9.09
N ALA A 73 -7.97 -4.84 -8.39
CA ALA A 73 -7.90 -5.02 -6.94
C ALA A 73 -7.21 -3.90 -6.12
N ALA A 74 -6.23 -3.19 -6.67
CA ALA A 74 -5.47 -2.15 -5.93
C ALA A 74 -6.34 -0.96 -5.45
N ILE A 75 -7.53 -0.83 -6.01
CA ILE A 75 -8.52 0.20 -5.68
C ILE A 75 -9.16 -0.04 -4.31
N LEU A 76 -9.21 -1.30 -3.84
CA LEU A 76 -9.82 -1.62 -2.55
C LEU A 76 -9.09 -0.94 -1.40
N CYS A 77 -7.77 -1.06 -1.35
CA CYS A 77 -6.97 -0.45 -0.27
C CYS A 77 -7.21 1.06 -0.17
N ALA A 78 -7.33 1.74 -1.31
CA ALA A 78 -7.60 3.18 -1.36
C ALA A 78 -9.00 3.54 -0.84
N ALA A 79 -10.01 2.69 -1.12
CA ALA A 79 -11.41 2.94 -0.73
C ALA A 79 -11.71 2.58 0.72
N ILE A 80 -11.00 1.60 1.31
CA ILE A 80 -11.31 1.06 2.64
C ILE A 80 -11.40 2.14 3.73
N PRO A 81 -10.50 3.14 3.86
CA PRO A 81 -10.64 4.19 4.87
C PRO A 81 -11.94 4.99 4.74
N GLY A 82 -12.32 5.33 3.51
CA GLY A 82 -13.60 5.99 3.24
C GLY A 82 -14.79 5.09 3.54
N MET A 83 -14.75 3.83 3.15
CA MET A 83 -15.80 2.86 3.46
C MET A 83 -15.93 2.61 4.97
N GLN A 84 -14.83 2.64 5.72
CA GLN A 84 -14.86 2.55 7.18
C GLN A 84 -15.49 3.80 7.80
N ARG A 85 -15.17 5.00 7.30
CA ARG A 85 -15.82 6.26 7.69
C ARG A 85 -17.33 6.20 7.50
N GLU A 86 -17.80 5.68 6.36
CA GLU A 86 -19.20 5.52 6.04
C GLU A 86 -19.88 4.36 6.81
N GLY A 87 -19.15 3.62 7.62
CA GLY A 87 -19.68 2.49 8.37
C GLY A 87 -20.17 1.32 7.49
N VAL A 88 -19.70 1.18 6.26
CA VAL A 88 -20.10 0.09 5.34
C VAL A 88 -19.10 -1.06 5.33
N ALA A 89 -17.84 -0.83 5.75
CA ALA A 89 -16.81 -1.85 5.89
C ALA A 89 -16.07 -1.73 7.23
N LEU A 90 -15.47 -2.83 7.69
CA LEU A 90 -14.59 -2.89 8.86
C LEU A 90 -15.18 -2.26 10.14
N LYS A 91 -16.49 -2.39 10.37
CA LYS A 91 -17.23 -1.76 11.51
C LYS A 91 -16.77 -2.20 12.89
N LYS A 92 -16.21 -3.42 12.99
CA LYS A 92 -15.83 -4.06 14.27
C LYS A 92 -14.33 -4.03 14.54
N VAL A 93 -13.56 -3.36 13.69
CA VAL A 93 -12.11 -3.24 13.84
C VAL A 93 -11.71 -1.79 14.08
N PRO A 94 -10.58 -1.53 14.76
CA PRO A 94 -10.08 -0.17 14.97
C PRO A 94 -9.92 0.58 13.64
N LYS A 95 -9.98 1.92 13.74
CA LYS A 95 -9.76 2.80 12.58
C LYS A 95 -8.40 2.52 11.96
N ILE A 96 -8.36 2.43 10.63
CA ILE A 96 -7.12 2.31 9.86
C ILE A 96 -6.24 3.50 10.17
N LYS A 97 -4.99 3.23 10.52
CA LYS A 97 -4.04 4.26 10.95
C LYS A 97 -3.36 4.95 9.78
N PHE A 98 -3.07 4.20 8.74
CA PHE A 98 -2.50 4.69 7.48
C PHE A 98 -2.70 3.67 6.35
N VAL A 99 -2.45 4.11 5.12
CA VAL A 99 -2.42 3.25 3.94
C VAL A 99 -1.13 3.48 3.14
N ILE A 100 -0.62 2.43 2.52
CA ILE A 100 0.47 2.47 1.54
C ILE A 100 -0.09 1.95 0.23
N LEU A 101 -0.08 2.77 -0.81
CA LEU A 101 -0.72 2.49 -2.08
C LEU A 101 0.33 2.47 -3.20
N ILE A 102 0.47 1.33 -3.87
CA ILE A 102 1.43 1.15 -4.96
C ILE A 102 0.64 1.06 -6.26
N SER A 103 0.87 1.99 -7.17
CA SER A 103 0.15 2.09 -8.45
C SER A 103 -1.38 2.06 -8.25
N GLY A 104 -1.87 2.81 -7.25
CA GLY A 104 -3.28 2.84 -6.86
C GLY A 104 -4.15 3.65 -7.82
N ALA A 105 -5.46 3.41 -7.74
CA ALA A 105 -6.49 4.18 -8.41
C ALA A 105 -7.74 4.28 -7.52
N LYS A 106 -8.75 5.04 -7.91
CA LYS A 106 -10.02 5.12 -7.16
C LYS A 106 -11.20 4.50 -7.92
N PHE A 107 -12.21 4.04 -7.18
CA PHE A 107 -13.52 3.74 -7.76
C PHE A 107 -14.18 5.03 -8.29
N GLY A 108 -14.84 4.93 -9.43
CA GLY A 108 -15.45 6.10 -10.10
C GLY A 108 -14.45 7.01 -10.80
N GLY A 109 -13.18 6.62 -10.89
CA GLY A 109 -12.19 7.25 -11.75
C GLY A 109 -12.39 6.89 -13.23
N PRO A 110 -11.56 7.42 -14.14
CA PRO A 110 -11.71 7.22 -15.59
C PRO A 110 -11.79 5.76 -16.01
N SER A 111 -11.10 4.88 -15.29
CA SER A 111 -10.93 3.47 -15.67
C SER A 111 -11.78 2.48 -14.86
N PHE A 112 -12.56 2.95 -13.86
CA PHE A 112 -13.17 2.03 -12.90
C PHE A 112 -14.59 2.40 -12.50
N GLY A 113 -15.49 1.41 -12.57
CA GLY A 113 -16.84 1.53 -12.01
C GLY A 113 -16.84 1.66 -10.47
N VAL A 114 -18.01 1.96 -9.90
CA VAL A 114 -18.18 2.11 -8.45
C VAL A 114 -19.01 0.94 -7.91
N PRO A 115 -18.44 0.07 -7.06
CA PRO A 115 -19.22 -0.92 -6.32
C PRO A 115 -20.22 -0.23 -5.38
N LYS A 116 -21.41 -0.82 -5.19
CA LYS A 116 -22.45 -0.27 -4.30
C LYS A 116 -21.95 0.10 -2.90
N LEU A 117 -21.10 -0.73 -2.31
CA LEU A 117 -20.54 -0.48 -0.98
C LEU A 117 -19.48 0.63 -0.95
N ALA A 118 -18.92 1.02 -2.10
CA ALA A 118 -17.88 2.04 -2.19
C ALA A 118 -18.41 3.36 -2.78
N ILE A 119 -19.71 3.51 -2.98
CA ILE A 119 -20.30 4.68 -3.68
C ILE A 119 -19.92 6.01 -3.02
N ASN A 120 -19.83 6.04 -1.70
CA ASN A 120 -19.46 7.22 -0.93
C ASN A 120 -18.04 7.20 -0.38
N ALA A 121 -17.21 6.21 -0.77
CA ALA A 121 -15.86 6.08 -0.23
C ALA A 121 -14.99 7.33 -0.49
N PHE A 122 -15.23 8.02 -1.60
CA PHE A 122 -14.51 9.22 -2.03
C PHE A 122 -15.42 10.47 -2.12
N SER A 123 -16.56 10.49 -1.42
CA SER A 123 -17.50 11.63 -1.42
C SER A 123 -16.96 12.86 -0.68
N SER A 124 -16.00 12.68 0.18
CA SER A 124 -15.24 13.74 0.84
C SER A 124 -13.77 13.32 1.02
N PRO A 125 -12.85 14.26 1.25
CA PRO A 125 -11.44 13.96 1.43
C PRO A 125 -11.21 12.88 2.51
N ILE A 126 -10.30 11.94 2.23
CA ILE A 126 -9.95 10.85 3.14
C ILE A 126 -8.90 11.38 4.11
N ASN A 127 -9.29 11.61 5.35
CA ASN A 127 -8.38 11.97 6.44
C ASN A 127 -7.78 10.69 7.07
N CYS A 128 -6.94 10.02 6.28
CA CYS A 128 -6.15 8.87 6.69
C CYS A 128 -4.75 9.08 6.10
N PRO A 129 -3.69 9.13 6.92
CA PRO A 129 -2.32 9.25 6.42
C PRO A 129 -2.06 8.26 5.30
N SER A 130 -1.50 8.72 4.20
CA SER A 130 -1.28 7.89 3.01
C SER A 130 0.08 8.12 2.38
N LEU A 131 0.72 7.03 1.95
CA LEU A 131 1.93 7.02 1.16
C LEU A 131 1.64 6.36 -0.17
N HIS A 132 1.92 7.06 -1.27
CA HIS A 132 1.64 6.60 -2.62
C HIS A 132 2.93 6.38 -3.40
N PHE A 133 3.05 5.25 -4.06
CA PHE A 133 4.11 4.98 -5.03
C PHE A 133 3.56 5.14 -6.43
N LEU A 134 4.12 6.06 -7.21
CA LEU A 134 3.71 6.36 -8.58
C LEU A 134 4.86 6.11 -9.56
N GLY A 135 4.64 5.20 -10.51
CA GLY A 135 5.58 4.94 -11.58
C GLY A 135 5.52 6.04 -12.66
N GLU A 136 6.67 6.60 -13.03
CA GLU A 136 6.73 7.61 -14.10
C GLU A 136 6.25 7.07 -15.45
N LYS A 137 6.48 5.76 -15.69
CA LYS A 137 6.07 5.03 -16.89
C LYS A 137 4.82 4.18 -16.67
N ASP A 138 4.08 4.40 -15.56
CA ASP A 138 2.87 3.66 -15.29
C ASP A 138 1.74 4.13 -16.22
N TYR A 139 1.14 3.17 -16.94
CA TYR A 139 0.00 3.44 -17.82
C TYR A 139 -1.24 3.94 -17.06
N GLN A 140 -1.29 3.73 -15.73
CA GLN A 140 -2.32 4.23 -14.83
C GLN A 140 -1.87 5.45 -13.99
N LYS A 141 -0.77 6.11 -14.35
CA LYS A 141 -0.25 7.27 -13.59
C LYS A 141 -1.32 8.33 -13.37
N LYS A 142 -2.10 8.65 -14.40
CA LYS A 142 -3.21 9.63 -14.31
C LYS A 142 -4.28 9.22 -13.30
N ASP A 143 -4.64 7.94 -13.24
CA ASP A 143 -5.58 7.42 -12.25
C ASP A 143 -5.01 7.54 -10.82
N GLY A 144 -3.70 7.33 -10.66
CA GLY A 144 -2.97 7.53 -9.41
C GLY A 144 -2.95 9.00 -8.97
N GLU A 145 -2.70 9.94 -9.89
CA GLU A 145 -2.74 11.38 -9.64
C GLU A 145 -4.13 11.84 -9.18
N VAL A 146 -5.19 11.37 -9.86
CA VAL A 146 -6.59 11.63 -9.44
C VAL A 146 -6.89 11.03 -8.06
N LEU A 147 -6.26 9.91 -7.70
CA LEU A 147 -6.40 9.32 -6.37
C LEU A 147 -5.74 10.18 -5.28
N LEU A 148 -4.58 10.80 -5.56
CA LEU A 148 -3.91 11.69 -4.59
C LEU A 148 -4.84 12.81 -4.11
N GLU A 149 -5.62 13.41 -5.03
CA GLU A 149 -6.56 14.49 -4.72
C GLU A 149 -7.67 14.07 -3.73
N CYS A 150 -7.87 12.76 -3.55
CA CYS A 150 -8.85 12.23 -2.61
C CYS A 150 -8.35 12.13 -1.17
N PHE A 151 -7.05 12.31 -0.91
CA PHE A 151 -6.45 12.20 0.41
C PHE A 151 -6.01 13.55 0.95
N VAL A 152 -6.07 13.71 2.27
CA VAL A 152 -5.53 14.88 2.96
C VAL A 152 -4.02 14.68 3.15
N ASP A 153 -3.21 15.63 2.66
CA ASP A 153 -1.74 15.63 2.77
C ASP A 153 -1.07 14.28 2.40
N PRO A 154 -1.33 13.72 1.20
CA PRO A 154 -0.71 12.47 0.79
C PRO A 154 0.79 12.65 0.59
N GLN A 155 1.60 11.68 1.07
CA GLN A 155 3.01 11.60 0.70
C GLN A 155 3.17 10.77 -0.57
N VAL A 156 4.13 11.13 -1.42
CA VAL A 156 4.34 10.48 -2.72
C VAL A 156 5.81 10.12 -2.91
N ILE A 157 6.03 8.90 -3.38
CA ILE A 157 7.32 8.43 -3.91
C ILE A 157 7.14 8.17 -5.40
N TYR A 158 7.88 8.91 -6.23
CA TYR A 158 7.96 8.65 -7.66
C TYR A 158 9.09 7.67 -7.96
N HIS A 159 8.86 6.75 -8.90
CA HIS A 159 9.89 5.82 -9.33
C HIS A 159 9.92 5.64 -10.86
N PRO A 160 11.08 5.35 -11.48
CA PRO A 160 11.22 5.36 -12.94
C PRO A 160 10.57 4.17 -13.65
N LYS A 161 10.03 3.20 -12.91
CA LYS A 161 9.38 2.00 -13.46
C LYS A 161 7.94 2.30 -13.89
N GLY A 162 7.28 1.30 -14.49
CA GLY A 162 5.85 1.33 -14.83
C GLY A 162 4.96 0.85 -13.68
N HIS A 163 3.87 0.16 -14.04
CA HIS A 163 2.89 -0.42 -13.10
C HIS A 163 3.47 -1.65 -12.39
N ALA A 164 4.26 -1.42 -11.37
CA ALA A 164 4.97 -2.48 -10.65
C ALA A 164 5.33 -2.03 -9.22
N ILE A 165 5.56 -2.99 -8.34
CA ILE A 165 6.17 -2.75 -7.04
C ILE A 165 7.62 -2.34 -7.27
N PRO A 166 8.04 -1.10 -6.87
CA PRO A 166 9.41 -0.65 -7.05
C PRO A 166 10.37 -1.34 -6.08
N GLU A 167 11.64 -1.36 -6.43
CA GLU A 167 12.69 -1.49 -5.45
C GLU A 167 12.84 -0.15 -4.72
N LEU A 168 13.15 -0.20 -3.43
CA LEU A 168 13.40 1.02 -2.66
C LEU A 168 14.89 1.33 -2.71
N ASP A 169 15.23 2.49 -3.27
CA ASP A 169 16.53 3.11 -3.05
C ASP A 169 16.59 3.74 -1.64
N ASP A 170 17.76 4.24 -1.26
CA ASP A 170 17.97 4.82 0.08
C ASP A 170 17.00 5.97 0.36
N SER A 171 16.76 6.83 -0.63
CA SER A 171 15.85 7.97 -0.50
C SER A 171 14.39 7.53 -0.29
N SER A 172 13.92 6.59 -1.11
CA SER A 172 12.57 6.03 -0.98
C SER A 172 12.37 5.29 0.34
N ALA A 173 13.41 4.58 0.80
CA ALA A 173 13.40 3.90 2.09
C ALA A 173 13.33 4.89 3.26
N GLU A 174 14.08 6.00 3.20
CA GLU A 174 14.03 7.09 4.20
C GLU A 174 12.63 7.72 4.26
N ILE A 175 12.03 8.07 3.11
CA ILE A 175 10.68 8.64 3.04
C ILE A 175 9.66 7.67 3.64
N MET A 176 9.73 6.39 3.29
CA MET A 176 8.83 5.37 3.80
C MET A 176 8.96 5.19 5.32
N LEU A 177 10.19 5.12 5.84
CA LEU A 177 10.45 5.00 7.27
C LEU A 177 9.97 6.23 8.04
N GLY A 178 10.24 7.43 7.53
CA GLY A 178 9.76 8.68 8.11
C GLY A 178 8.24 8.79 8.12
N PHE A 179 7.57 8.32 7.06
CA PHE A 179 6.10 8.23 7.03
C PHE A 179 5.57 7.30 8.12
N ILE A 180 6.15 6.11 8.27
CA ILE A 180 5.72 5.13 9.28
C ILE A 180 5.97 5.68 10.69
N GLU A 181 7.12 6.28 10.94
CA GLU A 181 7.46 6.89 12.22
C GLU A 181 6.49 8.01 12.62
N LYS A 182 6.16 8.89 11.69
CA LYS A 182 5.18 9.97 11.90
C LYS A 182 3.78 9.44 12.20
N THR A 183 3.37 8.35 11.54
CA THR A 183 2.00 7.81 11.64
C THR A 183 1.83 6.79 12.75
N PHE A 184 2.92 6.20 13.24
CA PHE A 184 2.93 5.21 14.30
C PHE A 184 4.00 5.59 15.35
N PRO A 185 3.69 6.53 16.27
CA PRO A 185 4.67 7.14 17.18
C PRO A 185 5.44 6.17 18.10
N ASN A 186 4.88 4.98 18.36
CA ASN A 186 5.56 3.93 19.13
C ASN A 186 6.43 3.00 18.26
N PHE A 187 6.70 3.43 17.04
CA PHE A 187 7.56 2.73 16.10
C PHE A 187 9.03 2.80 16.55
N VAL A 188 9.69 1.65 16.56
CA VAL A 188 11.12 1.58 16.90
C VAL A 188 11.93 1.78 15.64
N THR A 189 12.45 2.96 15.45
CA THR A 189 13.58 3.12 14.52
C THR A 189 14.79 2.43 15.13
N GLY A 190 15.44 1.52 14.39
CA GLY A 190 16.70 0.90 14.83
C GLY A 190 17.88 1.88 14.94
N ALA A 191 17.62 3.19 15.00
CA ALA A 191 18.60 4.24 15.26
C ALA A 191 19.30 4.07 16.62
N ASP A 192 18.67 3.35 17.56
CA ASP A 192 19.31 3.00 18.84
C ASP A 192 20.36 1.87 18.73
N GLN A 193 20.48 1.21 17.56
CA GLN A 193 21.47 0.15 17.35
C GLN A 193 22.50 0.43 16.24
N TYR A 194 22.29 1.41 15.37
CA TYR A 194 23.27 1.81 14.36
C TYR A 194 23.45 3.31 14.41
N ASN A 195 24.65 3.73 14.83
CA ASN A 195 25.15 5.11 14.78
C ASN A 195 25.34 5.51 13.31
N TRP A 196 24.23 5.76 12.60
CA TRP A 196 24.27 6.26 11.24
C TRP A 196 24.70 7.73 11.25
N LYS A 197 25.90 8.02 10.79
CA LYS A 197 26.34 9.39 10.49
C LYS A 197 26.15 9.62 8.98
N PRO A 198 25.41 10.66 8.57
CA PRO A 198 25.33 11.01 7.17
C PRO A 198 26.75 11.28 6.63
N LYS A 199 27.10 10.63 5.50
CA LYS A 199 28.34 10.97 4.80
C LYS A 199 28.22 12.41 4.35
N ALA A 200 29.07 13.29 4.89
CA ALA A 200 29.23 14.65 4.38
C ALA A 200 29.53 14.57 2.88
N LYS A 201 28.76 15.30 2.07
CA LYS A 201 29.10 15.50 0.67
C LYS A 201 30.43 16.25 0.60
N LEU A 202 31.45 15.63 0.01
CA LEU A 202 32.62 16.30 -0.53
C LEU A 202 32.26 16.96 -1.84
#